data_5e15b4843a18afd23c491b7a5d0f6492
#
_entry.id   5e15b4843a18afd23c491b7a5d0f6492
#
_cell.length_a   1.000
_cell.length_b   1.000
_cell.length_c   1.000
_cell.angle_alpha   90.00
_cell.angle_beta   90.00
_cell.angle_gamma   90.00
#
_symmetry.space_group_name_H-M   'P 1'
#
loop_
_entity.id
_entity.type
_entity.pdbx_description
1 polymer ?
#
loop_
_entity_poly.entity_id
_entity_poly.type
_entity_poly.pdbx_seq_one_letter_code
_entity_poly.pdbx_strand_id
1 'polypeptide(L)'
;MREFLVIGLAAGIILILWKSRLNYLLLPSLPVSAGKDPLDLTVIIPARNEAHQIARAVQSFPGLPVIVVDDASSDETAHAARAAGAQVISPPPLSPGQKGKPTACAEGARYATTKWLLFVDADTWFDSPFAASIVAYAEGAGVPFVTAFLEQRCQSLAEKALLPYAFALYFTGVSARAVNNPTSHQALANGQCILFERAVYESIGGHAAVEESVIEDVALARHAKQKGVPVRVMRAEHLGHVRMYDGFAAIWRGFQKNSFRFLVINPWSGLQVILASILLTSWLPVLILGLADYPKPSGAMLLAPTPVAILFLAPLLSLLPWYRGWRVILAPSAIYGFQLIALNGMFTTLTRRATLWKGRRV
;
A
#
# COMPACT_ATOMS: atom_id res chain seq x y z
N MET A 1 11.40 -17.39 -35.23
CA MET A 1 10.27 -16.54 -34.78
C MET A 1 9.84 -16.85 -33.34
N ARG A 2 9.65 -18.12 -32.94
CA ARG A 2 9.26 -18.49 -31.57
C ARG A 2 10.30 -18.11 -30.51
N GLU A 3 11.60 -18.34 -30.76
CA GLU A 3 12.67 -17.97 -29.82
C GLU A 3 12.71 -16.45 -29.55
N PHE A 4 12.50 -15.64 -30.59
CA PHE A 4 12.41 -14.19 -30.44
C PHE A 4 11.22 -13.77 -29.58
N LEU A 5 10.09 -14.48 -29.67
CA LEU A 5 8.91 -14.24 -28.83
C LEU A 5 9.22 -14.55 -27.36
N VAL A 6 9.86 -15.69 -27.10
CA VAL A 6 10.24 -16.14 -25.76
C VAL A 6 11.25 -15.17 -25.13
N ILE A 7 12.28 -14.79 -25.88
CA ILE A 7 13.29 -13.83 -25.43
C ILE A 7 12.64 -12.45 -25.21
N GLY A 8 11.78 -12.01 -26.12
CA GLY A 8 11.07 -10.75 -25.99
C GLY A 8 10.16 -10.69 -24.74
N LEU A 9 9.46 -11.78 -24.44
CA LEU A 9 8.64 -11.90 -23.24
C LEU A 9 9.52 -11.86 -21.96
N ALA A 10 10.58 -12.63 -21.92
CA ALA A 10 11.51 -12.64 -20.79
C ALA A 10 12.11 -11.24 -20.55
N ALA A 11 12.57 -10.58 -21.62
CA ALA A 11 13.09 -9.21 -21.54
C ALA A 11 12.02 -8.23 -21.03
N GLY A 12 10.78 -8.33 -21.53
CA GLY A 12 9.67 -7.50 -21.07
C GLY A 12 9.37 -7.69 -19.59
N ILE A 13 9.35 -8.92 -19.10
CA ILE A 13 9.18 -9.26 -17.67
C ILE A 13 10.30 -8.63 -16.84
N ILE A 14 11.54 -8.82 -17.24
CA ILE A 14 12.72 -8.27 -16.54
C ILE A 14 12.62 -6.73 -16.49
N LEU A 15 12.36 -6.09 -17.62
CA LEU A 15 12.30 -4.63 -17.71
C LEU A 15 11.19 -4.03 -16.85
N ILE A 16 9.98 -4.64 -16.86
CA ILE A 16 8.84 -4.08 -16.11
C ILE A 16 9.02 -4.27 -14.61
N LEU A 17 9.55 -5.41 -14.16
CA LEU A 17 9.82 -5.67 -12.75
C LEU A 17 11.04 -4.88 -12.25
N TRP A 18 12.06 -4.67 -13.08
CA TRP A 18 13.17 -3.78 -12.77
C TRP A 18 12.70 -2.32 -12.64
N LYS A 19 11.88 -1.84 -13.60
CA LYS A 19 11.22 -0.52 -13.49
C LYS A 19 10.43 -0.39 -12.19
N SER A 20 9.66 -1.41 -11.85
CA SER A 20 8.89 -1.45 -10.59
C SER A 20 9.81 -1.28 -9.38
N ARG A 21 10.90 -2.05 -9.32
CA ARG A 21 11.87 -1.95 -8.23
C ARG A 21 12.54 -0.58 -8.16
N LEU A 22 12.92 -0.02 -9.30
CA LEU A 22 13.46 1.34 -9.36
C LEU A 22 12.47 2.38 -8.87
N ASN A 23 11.21 2.31 -9.28
CA ASN A 23 10.16 3.22 -8.81
C ASN A 23 10.03 3.20 -7.29
N TYR A 24 10.12 2.02 -6.67
CA TYR A 24 10.13 1.91 -5.22
C TYR A 24 11.40 2.50 -4.59
N LEU A 25 12.58 2.12 -5.08
CA LEU A 25 13.87 2.54 -4.52
C LEU A 25 14.15 4.05 -4.69
N LEU A 26 13.59 4.68 -5.73
CA LEU A 26 13.68 6.11 -5.97
C LEU A 26 12.78 6.95 -5.05
N LEU A 27 11.85 6.34 -4.30
CA LEU A 27 11.23 7.02 -3.19
C LEU A 27 12.28 7.29 -2.11
N PRO A 28 12.39 8.53 -1.59
CA PRO A 28 13.35 8.85 -0.55
C PRO A 28 13.08 8.01 0.71
N SER A 29 14.13 7.57 1.38
CA SER A 29 14.04 6.93 2.69
C SER A 29 13.92 8.00 3.77
N LEU A 30 13.06 7.78 4.77
CA LEU A 30 12.93 8.68 5.91
C LEU A 30 14.24 8.67 6.71
N PRO A 31 14.94 9.82 6.87
CA PRO A 31 16.15 9.86 7.69
C PRO A 31 15.79 9.73 9.17
N VAL A 32 16.60 8.99 9.92
CA VAL A 32 16.44 8.87 11.38
C VAL A 32 16.88 10.18 12.04
N SER A 33 16.03 10.72 12.91
CA SER A 33 16.31 11.95 13.66
C SER A 33 15.77 11.82 15.09
N ALA A 34 16.49 12.35 16.05
CA ALA A 34 15.99 12.47 17.42
C ALA A 34 14.85 13.50 17.54
N GLY A 35 14.76 14.43 16.55
CA GLY A 35 13.76 15.49 16.56
C GLY A 35 13.92 16.51 17.69
N LYS A 36 12.85 17.26 17.92
CA LYS A 36 12.71 18.18 19.06
C LYS A 36 11.83 17.52 20.12
N ASP A 37 12.08 17.81 21.38
CA ASP A 37 11.24 17.37 22.50
C ASP A 37 10.79 18.64 23.28
N PRO A 38 9.47 18.84 23.53
CA PRO A 38 8.35 17.98 23.15
C PRO A 38 7.96 18.11 21.67
N LEU A 39 7.41 17.03 21.09
CA LEU A 39 6.83 17.07 19.75
C LEU A 39 5.41 17.65 19.78
N ASP A 40 5.15 18.66 18.96
CA ASP A 40 3.82 19.25 18.78
C ASP A 40 3.00 18.43 17.77
N LEU A 41 2.67 17.18 18.15
CA LEU A 41 2.10 16.13 17.32
C LEU A 41 0.96 15.41 18.04
N THR A 42 -0.17 15.23 17.37
CA THR A 42 -1.25 14.31 17.77
C THR A 42 -1.33 13.14 16.79
N VAL A 43 -1.41 11.92 17.33
CA VAL A 43 -1.61 10.70 16.54
C VAL A 43 -3.10 10.38 16.49
N ILE A 44 -3.62 10.09 15.30
CA ILE A 44 -5.04 9.79 15.04
C ILE A 44 -5.13 8.41 14.43
N ILE A 45 -5.86 7.49 15.08
CA ILE A 45 -6.00 6.11 14.68
C ILE A 45 -7.48 5.78 14.45
N PRO A 46 -7.95 5.74 13.20
CA PRO A 46 -9.29 5.23 12.90
C PRO A 46 -9.30 3.72 13.12
N ALA A 47 -10.25 3.22 13.92
CA ALA A 47 -10.33 1.82 14.28
C ALA A 47 -11.75 1.26 14.10
N ARG A 48 -11.84 0.02 13.61
CA ARG A 48 -13.06 -0.77 13.57
C ARG A 48 -12.74 -2.25 13.63
N ASN A 49 -13.14 -2.90 14.72
CA ASN A 49 -12.88 -4.32 14.98
C ASN A 49 -11.38 -4.64 14.88
N GLU A 50 -10.57 -3.97 15.74
CA GLU A 50 -9.11 -4.07 15.81
C GLU A 50 -8.61 -4.40 17.23
N ALA A 51 -9.44 -5.02 18.06
CA ALA A 51 -9.11 -5.28 19.47
C ALA A 51 -7.74 -5.96 19.68
N HIS A 52 -7.32 -6.79 18.74
CA HIS A 52 -6.07 -7.57 18.83
C HIS A 52 -4.81 -6.79 18.43
N GLN A 53 -4.93 -5.61 17.80
CA GLN A 53 -3.80 -4.83 17.28
C GLN A 53 -3.73 -3.42 17.85
N ILE A 54 -4.88 -2.82 18.21
CA ILE A 54 -4.97 -1.40 18.58
C ILE A 54 -4.05 -1.01 19.73
N ALA A 55 -3.91 -1.86 20.75
CA ALA A 55 -3.04 -1.58 21.89
C ALA A 55 -1.57 -1.38 21.45
N ARG A 56 -1.07 -2.21 20.53
CA ARG A 56 0.28 -2.09 19.99
C ARG A 56 0.47 -0.82 19.19
N ALA A 57 -0.52 -0.42 18.38
CA ALA A 57 -0.47 0.82 17.63
C ALA A 57 -0.38 2.04 18.56
N VAL A 58 -1.22 2.11 19.59
CA VAL A 58 -1.21 3.18 20.61
C VAL A 58 0.13 3.23 21.34
N GLN A 59 0.63 2.10 21.81
CA GLN A 59 1.89 1.99 22.58
C GLN A 59 3.13 2.33 21.76
N SER A 60 3.03 2.41 20.43
CA SER A 60 4.14 2.87 19.56
C SER A 60 4.46 4.36 19.73
N PHE A 61 3.61 5.12 20.42
CA PHE A 61 3.74 6.58 20.55
C PHE A 61 3.76 7.02 22.03
N PRO A 62 4.75 6.55 22.81
CA PRO A 62 4.82 6.89 24.23
C PRO A 62 4.98 8.40 24.43
N GLY A 63 4.20 8.97 25.36
CA GLY A 63 4.25 10.39 25.70
C GLY A 63 3.58 11.35 24.70
N LEU A 64 3.06 10.86 23.59
CA LEU A 64 2.32 11.65 22.62
C LEU A 64 0.81 11.55 22.85
N PRO A 65 0.02 12.60 22.56
CA PRO A 65 -1.44 12.50 22.48
C PRO A 65 -1.85 11.52 21.39
N VAL A 66 -2.60 10.46 21.75
CA VAL A 66 -3.15 9.49 20.81
C VAL A 66 -4.68 9.53 20.90
N ILE A 67 -5.33 9.78 19.77
CA ILE A 67 -6.79 9.76 19.63
C ILE A 67 -7.16 8.54 18.78
N VAL A 68 -7.87 7.59 19.38
CA VAL A 68 -8.47 6.46 18.65
C VAL A 68 -9.92 6.81 18.35
N VAL A 69 -10.27 6.77 17.06
CA VAL A 69 -11.65 7.01 16.61
C VAL A 69 -12.31 5.67 16.33
N ASP A 70 -13.13 5.23 17.25
CA ASP A 70 -13.82 3.94 17.18
C ASP A 70 -15.09 4.03 16.32
N ASP A 71 -14.97 3.54 15.08
CA ASP A 71 -16.05 3.54 14.08
C ASP A 71 -17.06 2.40 14.34
N ALA A 72 -17.73 2.44 15.48
CA ALA A 72 -18.75 1.48 15.91
C ALA A 72 -18.24 0.02 15.86
N SER A 73 -17.14 -0.27 16.54
CA SER A 73 -16.65 -1.65 16.73
C SER A 73 -17.65 -2.50 17.51
N SER A 74 -17.71 -3.77 17.17
CA SER A 74 -18.51 -4.77 17.88
C SER A 74 -17.70 -5.68 18.80
N ASP A 75 -16.38 -5.47 18.84
CA ASP A 75 -15.40 -6.16 19.69
C ASP A 75 -14.84 -5.20 20.76
N GLU A 76 -13.84 -5.66 21.52
CA GLU A 76 -13.22 -4.91 22.61
C GLU A 76 -12.23 -3.80 22.14
N THR A 77 -12.32 -3.30 20.89
CA THR A 77 -11.40 -2.31 20.34
C THR A 77 -11.30 -1.06 21.22
N ALA A 78 -12.45 -0.45 21.58
CA ALA A 78 -12.48 0.77 22.37
C ALA A 78 -11.91 0.55 23.79
N HIS A 79 -12.16 -0.60 24.39
CA HIS A 79 -11.63 -0.96 25.71
C HIS A 79 -10.10 -1.12 25.66
N ALA A 80 -9.59 -1.89 24.68
CA ALA A 80 -8.16 -2.12 24.50
C ALA A 80 -7.40 -0.81 24.20
N ALA A 81 -7.99 0.11 23.42
CA ALA A 81 -7.40 1.41 23.13
C ALA A 81 -7.28 2.30 24.39
N ARG A 82 -8.34 2.36 25.22
CA ARG A 82 -8.29 3.10 26.50
C ARG A 82 -7.28 2.52 27.47
N ALA A 83 -7.25 1.19 27.58
CA ALA A 83 -6.28 0.50 28.44
C ALA A 83 -4.83 0.74 28.01
N ALA A 84 -4.59 0.98 26.70
CA ALA A 84 -3.29 1.35 26.15
C ALA A 84 -2.93 2.83 26.32
N GLY A 85 -3.84 3.67 26.85
CA GLY A 85 -3.61 5.09 27.13
C GLY A 85 -4.14 6.08 26.09
N ALA A 86 -4.93 5.63 25.10
CA ALA A 86 -5.51 6.53 24.11
C ALA A 86 -6.78 7.23 24.61
N GLN A 87 -6.98 8.45 24.14
CA GLN A 87 -8.31 9.08 24.14
C GLN A 87 -9.17 8.38 23.08
N VAL A 88 -10.31 7.82 23.48
CA VAL A 88 -11.21 7.14 22.53
C VAL A 88 -12.45 7.98 22.31
N ILE A 89 -12.73 8.31 21.06
CA ILE A 89 -13.91 9.03 20.61
C ILE A 89 -14.67 8.17 19.58
N SER A 90 -15.96 8.47 19.40
CA SER A 90 -16.81 7.84 18.39
C SER A 90 -17.22 8.89 17.36
N PRO A 91 -17.11 8.60 16.05
CA PRO A 91 -17.56 9.52 15.02
C PRO A 91 -19.10 9.56 14.98
N PRO A 92 -19.69 10.62 14.40
CA PRO A 92 -21.13 10.65 14.16
C PRO A 92 -21.55 9.51 13.22
N PRO A 93 -22.82 9.10 13.22
CA PRO A 93 -23.35 8.15 12.25
C PRO A 93 -23.08 8.61 10.82
N LEU A 94 -22.71 7.65 9.96
CA LEU A 94 -22.39 7.95 8.56
C LEU A 94 -23.63 8.42 7.81
N SER A 95 -23.51 9.53 7.09
CA SER A 95 -24.49 9.97 6.11
C SER A 95 -24.41 9.12 4.82
N PRO A 96 -25.46 9.11 3.98
CA PRO A 96 -25.41 8.41 2.70
C PRO A 96 -24.20 8.83 1.85
N GLY A 97 -23.45 7.84 1.35
CA GLY A 97 -22.22 8.04 0.56
C GLY A 97 -20.94 8.09 1.36
N GLN A 98 -20.95 8.54 2.61
CA GLN A 98 -19.77 8.61 3.46
C GLN A 98 -19.12 7.23 3.73
N LYS A 99 -17.79 7.22 3.88
CA LYS A 99 -17.01 6.04 4.24
C LYS A 99 -16.46 6.17 5.67
N GLY A 100 -16.42 5.04 6.40
CA GLY A 100 -16.08 5.04 7.82
C GLY A 100 -14.69 5.61 8.11
N LYS A 101 -13.66 5.16 7.39
CA LYS A 101 -12.28 5.59 7.66
C LYS A 101 -12.05 7.09 7.45
N PRO A 102 -12.38 7.71 6.30
CA PRO A 102 -12.19 9.15 6.16
C PRO A 102 -13.02 9.97 7.13
N THR A 103 -14.27 9.57 7.43
CA THR A 103 -15.09 10.23 8.44
C THR A 103 -14.46 10.15 9.84
N ALA A 104 -13.94 8.97 10.22
CA ALA A 104 -13.22 8.81 11.48
C ALA A 104 -11.93 9.65 11.54
N CYS A 105 -11.15 9.70 10.45
CA CYS A 105 -9.98 10.57 10.38
C CYS A 105 -10.35 12.05 10.52
N ALA A 106 -11.39 12.51 9.83
CA ALA A 106 -11.88 13.89 9.92
C ALA A 106 -12.34 14.24 11.34
N GLU A 107 -13.08 13.33 11.99
CA GLU A 107 -13.54 13.54 13.36
C GLU A 107 -12.36 13.59 14.34
N GLY A 108 -11.40 12.65 14.24
CA GLY A 108 -10.20 12.67 15.08
C GLY A 108 -9.41 13.96 14.96
N ALA A 109 -9.29 14.50 13.76
CA ALA A 109 -8.58 15.76 13.51
C ALA A 109 -9.24 16.97 14.24
N ARG A 110 -10.55 16.97 14.44
CA ARG A 110 -11.28 18.05 15.16
C ARG A 110 -10.92 18.13 16.65
N TYR A 111 -10.47 17.03 17.23
CA TYR A 111 -10.06 16.97 18.65
C TYR A 111 -8.58 17.29 18.85
N ALA A 112 -7.78 17.32 17.78
CA ALA A 112 -6.37 17.61 17.86
C ALA A 112 -6.12 19.12 17.88
N THR A 113 -5.21 19.56 18.77
CA THR A 113 -4.83 20.98 18.92
C THR A 113 -3.39 21.26 18.51
N THR A 114 -2.59 20.21 18.27
CA THR A 114 -1.18 20.29 17.93
C THR A 114 -0.95 20.76 16.49
N LYS A 115 0.27 21.21 16.20
CA LYS A 115 0.71 21.66 14.87
C LYS A 115 0.64 20.53 13.84
N TRP A 116 1.05 19.32 14.24
CA TRP A 116 1.11 18.17 13.35
C TRP A 116 0.04 17.13 13.68
N LEU A 117 -0.55 16.55 12.65
CA LEU A 117 -1.50 15.43 12.71
C LEU A 117 -0.86 14.22 12.04
N LEU A 118 -0.71 13.11 12.77
CA LEU A 118 -0.23 11.84 12.23
C LEU A 118 -1.37 10.83 12.20
N PHE A 119 -1.88 10.54 11.01
CA PHE A 119 -2.87 9.50 10.78
C PHE A 119 -2.16 8.18 10.54
N VAL A 120 -2.50 7.15 11.31
CA VAL A 120 -1.96 5.79 11.15
C VAL A 120 -3.06 4.74 11.26
N ASP A 121 -2.91 3.63 10.55
CA ASP A 121 -3.87 2.52 10.65
C ASP A 121 -3.67 1.74 11.96
N ALA A 122 -4.74 1.12 12.46
CA ALA A 122 -4.72 0.37 13.72
C ALA A 122 -3.86 -0.91 13.68
N ASP A 123 -3.52 -1.38 12.49
CA ASP A 123 -2.68 -2.57 12.23
C ASP A 123 -1.19 -2.23 12.02
N THR A 124 -0.79 -0.98 12.32
CA THR A 124 0.58 -0.48 12.23
C THR A 124 1.24 -0.38 13.61
N TRP A 125 2.57 -0.37 13.64
CA TRP A 125 3.37 -0.02 14.82
C TRP A 125 4.70 0.57 14.40
N PHE A 126 5.31 1.36 15.27
CA PHE A 126 6.46 2.17 14.94
C PHE A 126 7.55 2.06 16.00
N ASP A 127 8.81 2.16 15.58
CA ASP A 127 9.95 2.27 16.47
C ASP A 127 10.06 3.68 17.03
N SER A 128 10.63 3.84 18.23
CA SER A 128 10.66 5.09 18.99
C SER A 128 11.07 6.35 18.20
N PRO A 129 12.09 6.36 17.31
CA PRO A 129 12.48 7.58 16.61
C PRO A 129 11.56 7.96 15.44
N PHE A 130 10.53 7.16 15.11
CA PHE A 130 9.70 7.41 13.92
C PHE A 130 8.99 8.76 13.96
N ALA A 131 8.25 9.05 15.04
CA ALA A 131 7.46 10.27 15.16
C ALA A 131 8.34 11.53 15.07
N ALA A 132 9.46 11.52 15.78
CA ALA A 132 10.45 12.59 15.73
C ALA A 132 11.08 12.75 14.34
N SER A 133 11.37 11.62 13.68
CA SER A 133 12.00 11.60 12.35
C SER A 133 11.09 12.19 11.26
N ILE A 134 9.80 11.80 11.25
CA ILE A 134 8.88 12.25 10.21
C ILE A 134 8.52 13.74 10.36
N VAL A 135 8.36 14.22 11.60
CA VAL A 135 8.14 15.65 11.87
C VAL A 135 9.39 16.46 11.52
N ALA A 136 10.59 16.04 11.97
CA ALA A 136 11.83 16.74 11.66
C ALA A 136 12.07 16.81 10.14
N TYR A 137 11.76 15.74 9.41
CA TYR A 137 11.83 15.75 7.95
C TYR A 137 10.86 16.76 7.33
N ALA A 138 9.60 16.75 7.76
CA ALA A 138 8.57 17.64 7.24
C ALA A 138 8.93 19.12 7.46
N GLU A 139 9.39 19.46 8.66
CA GLU A 139 9.84 20.82 9.01
C GLU A 139 11.08 21.22 8.21
N GLY A 140 12.11 20.36 8.17
CA GLY A 140 13.36 20.64 7.47
C GLY A 140 13.19 20.80 5.95
N ALA A 141 12.25 20.06 5.35
CA ALA A 141 11.95 20.13 3.93
C ALA A 141 10.85 21.15 3.57
N GLY A 142 10.17 21.75 4.55
CA GLY A 142 9.05 22.65 4.34
C GLY A 142 7.87 21.96 3.63
N VAL A 143 7.60 20.69 3.95
CA VAL A 143 6.56 19.90 3.28
C VAL A 143 5.44 19.59 4.28
N PRO A 144 4.23 20.17 4.11
CA PRO A 144 3.14 20.01 5.06
C PRO A 144 2.40 18.67 4.96
N PHE A 145 2.62 17.88 3.91
CA PHE A 145 2.02 16.56 3.73
C PHE A 145 3.08 15.51 3.40
N VAL A 146 3.36 14.62 4.34
CA VAL A 146 4.28 13.49 4.17
C VAL A 146 3.53 12.19 4.37
N THR A 147 3.76 11.21 3.50
CA THR A 147 3.23 9.86 3.62
C THR A 147 4.33 8.83 3.42
N ALA A 148 4.26 7.69 4.09
CA ALA A 148 5.34 6.72 4.05
C ALA A 148 4.85 5.28 3.86
N PHE A 149 5.63 4.51 3.07
CA PHE A 149 5.48 3.07 2.96
C PHE A 149 6.23 2.39 4.10
N LEU A 150 5.52 1.50 4.81
CA LEU A 150 6.00 0.76 5.97
C LEU A 150 6.43 -0.65 5.58
N GLU A 151 7.19 -1.31 6.46
CA GLU A 151 7.56 -2.70 6.29
C GLU A 151 6.33 -3.62 6.41
N GLN A 152 6.09 -4.42 5.37
CA GLN A 152 5.02 -5.41 5.38
C GLN A 152 5.48 -6.67 6.14
N ARG A 153 4.92 -6.89 7.32
CA ARG A 153 5.18 -8.08 8.16
C ARG A 153 4.28 -9.23 7.75
N CYS A 154 4.82 -10.15 6.97
CA CYS A 154 4.11 -11.32 6.47
C CYS A 154 4.38 -12.53 7.37
N GLN A 155 3.34 -13.15 7.95
CA GLN A 155 3.45 -14.32 8.83
C GLN A 155 3.00 -15.60 8.13
N SER A 156 1.80 -15.64 7.56
CA SER A 156 1.26 -16.81 6.86
C SER A 156 1.92 -17.02 5.49
N LEU A 157 1.79 -18.23 4.91
CA LEU A 157 2.27 -18.52 3.57
C LEU A 157 1.57 -17.65 2.51
N ALA A 158 0.27 -17.39 2.67
CA ALA A 158 -0.48 -16.54 1.74
C ALA A 158 0.03 -15.09 1.75
N GLU A 159 0.31 -14.52 2.93
CA GLU A 159 0.92 -13.20 3.05
C GLU A 159 2.30 -13.15 2.39
N LYS A 160 3.16 -14.18 2.68
CA LYS A 160 4.52 -14.29 2.10
C LYS A 160 4.54 -14.50 0.59
N ALA A 161 3.48 -15.08 0.03
CA ALA A 161 3.34 -15.27 -1.41
C ALA A 161 2.77 -14.02 -2.09
N LEU A 162 1.59 -13.56 -1.66
CA LEU A 162 0.78 -12.61 -2.41
C LEU A 162 1.22 -11.15 -2.22
N LEU A 163 1.58 -10.73 -1.00
CA LEU A 163 1.86 -9.32 -0.73
C LEU A 163 3.11 -8.80 -1.45
N PRO A 164 4.26 -9.50 -1.48
CA PRO A 164 5.42 -9.04 -2.24
C PRO A 164 5.12 -8.86 -3.74
N TYR A 165 4.35 -9.78 -4.32
CA TYR A 165 3.92 -9.66 -5.72
C TYR A 165 2.97 -8.48 -5.93
N ALA A 166 1.99 -8.29 -5.03
CA ALA A 166 1.06 -7.16 -5.09
C ALA A 166 1.80 -5.82 -5.07
N PHE A 167 2.81 -5.67 -4.22
CA PHE A 167 3.67 -4.49 -4.19
C PHE A 167 4.50 -4.33 -5.46
N ALA A 168 5.11 -5.43 -5.95
CA ALA A 168 5.84 -5.40 -7.22
C ALA A 168 4.95 -4.95 -8.38
N LEU A 169 3.73 -5.46 -8.46
CA LEU A 169 2.76 -5.08 -9.49
C LEU A 169 2.32 -3.61 -9.33
N TYR A 170 2.03 -3.17 -8.10
CA TYR A 170 1.61 -1.80 -7.81
C TYR A 170 2.62 -0.77 -8.32
N PHE A 171 3.92 -0.98 -8.06
CA PHE A 171 4.97 -0.05 -8.45
C PHE A 171 5.32 -0.10 -9.95
N THR A 172 4.71 -0.99 -10.75
CA THR A 172 4.82 -0.90 -12.21
C THR A 172 4.12 0.35 -12.76
N GLY A 173 3.01 0.77 -12.13
CA GLY A 173 2.20 1.93 -12.52
C GLY A 173 2.53 3.23 -11.79
N VAL A 174 3.42 3.21 -10.78
CA VAL A 174 3.77 4.38 -9.98
C VAL A 174 5.14 4.91 -10.39
N SER A 175 5.26 6.22 -10.59
CA SER A 175 6.55 6.88 -10.79
C SER A 175 6.93 7.67 -9.53
N ALA A 176 8.02 7.28 -8.85
CA ALA A 176 8.52 7.97 -7.65
C ALA A 176 8.80 9.45 -7.91
N ARG A 177 9.33 9.78 -9.08
CA ARG A 177 9.59 11.18 -9.50
C ARG A 177 8.29 11.94 -9.68
N ALA A 178 7.30 11.36 -10.38
CA ALA A 178 6.04 12.02 -10.66
C ALA A 178 5.20 12.24 -9.39
N VAL A 179 5.11 11.24 -8.49
CA VAL A 179 4.33 11.39 -7.25
C VAL A 179 4.90 12.46 -6.33
N ASN A 180 6.23 12.63 -6.34
CA ASN A 180 6.94 13.65 -5.55
C ASN A 180 7.14 14.99 -6.27
N ASN A 181 6.72 15.10 -7.54
CA ASN A 181 6.72 16.37 -8.27
C ASN A 181 5.39 17.11 -8.00
N PRO A 182 5.40 18.33 -7.42
CA PRO A 182 4.18 19.06 -7.08
C PRO A 182 3.34 19.41 -8.32
N THR A 183 3.95 19.56 -9.51
CA THR A 183 3.23 19.91 -10.75
C THR A 183 2.67 18.69 -11.49
N SER A 184 3.00 17.48 -11.06
CA SER A 184 2.50 16.26 -11.69
C SER A 184 1.08 15.93 -11.23
N HIS A 185 0.24 15.48 -12.18
CA HIS A 185 -1.10 14.97 -11.88
C HIS A 185 -1.10 13.61 -11.17
N GLN A 186 0.04 12.88 -11.17
CA GLN A 186 0.15 11.62 -10.47
C GLN A 186 0.20 11.86 -8.97
N ALA A 187 -0.78 11.33 -8.24
CA ALA A 187 -0.89 11.43 -6.80
C ALA A 187 -0.80 10.04 -6.17
N LEU A 188 -0.14 9.97 -5.02
CA LEU A 188 0.00 8.77 -4.21
C LEU A 188 0.08 9.16 -2.75
N ALA A 189 -0.61 8.41 -1.90
CA ALA A 189 -0.37 8.34 -0.48
C ALA A 189 -0.59 6.91 0.00
N ASN A 190 -0.06 6.58 1.16
CA ASN A 190 -0.29 5.33 1.85
C ASN A 190 -1.04 5.62 3.16
N GLY A 191 -2.30 5.24 3.23
CA GLY A 191 -3.17 5.47 4.38
C GLY A 191 -2.70 4.85 5.70
N GLN A 192 -1.67 3.99 5.65
CA GLN A 192 -1.02 3.43 6.83
C GLN A 192 -0.19 4.45 7.61
N CYS A 193 0.22 5.54 6.95
CA CYS A 193 1.01 6.60 7.57
C CYS A 193 0.90 7.91 6.76
N ILE A 194 0.22 8.90 7.33
CA ILE A 194 0.06 10.23 6.74
C ILE A 194 0.32 11.27 7.83
N LEU A 195 1.37 12.07 7.67
CA LEU A 195 1.62 13.27 8.47
C LEU A 195 1.10 14.51 7.72
N PHE A 196 0.37 15.35 8.43
CA PHE A 196 -0.14 16.61 7.89
C PHE A 196 0.10 17.77 8.85
N GLU A 197 0.50 18.93 8.35
CA GLU A 197 0.43 20.18 9.11
C GLU A 197 -1.03 20.59 9.29
N ARG A 198 -1.51 20.75 10.54
CA ARG A 198 -2.94 20.95 10.87
C ARG A 198 -3.54 22.13 10.13
N ALA A 199 -2.89 23.29 10.11
CA ALA A 199 -3.40 24.48 9.44
C ALA A 199 -3.61 24.26 7.93
N VAL A 200 -2.69 23.53 7.27
CA VAL A 200 -2.81 23.18 5.85
C VAL A 200 -3.90 22.12 5.64
N TYR A 201 -3.99 21.11 6.53
CA TYR A 201 -5.04 20.11 6.50
C TYR A 201 -6.43 20.73 6.58
N GLU A 202 -6.65 21.65 7.52
CA GLU A 202 -7.91 22.39 7.71
C GLU A 202 -8.24 23.26 6.49
N SER A 203 -7.23 23.95 5.92
CA SER A 203 -7.44 24.86 4.79
C SER A 203 -7.92 24.18 3.51
N ILE A 204 -7.59 22.89 3.33
CA ILE A 204 -8.03 22.09 2.17
C ILE A 204 -9.28 21.24 2.47
N GLY A 205 -9.82 21.30 3.69
CA GLY A 205 -10.97 20.50 4.12
C GLY A 205 -10.62 19.06 4.55
N GLY A 206 -9.34 18.69 4.59
CA GLY A 206 -8.84 17.42 5.09
C GLY A 206 -9.55 16.18 4.54
N HIS A 207 -9.74 15.17 5.39
CA HIS A 207 -10.45 13.93 5.01
C HIS A 207 -11.94 14.15 4.72
N ALA A 208 -12.56 15.22 5.24
CA ALA A 208 -13.97 15.55 4.93
C ALA A 208 -14.16 15.88 3.45
N ALA A 209 -13.15 16.47 2.77
CA ALA A 209 -13.21 16.75 1.34
C ALA A 209 -13.18 15.49 0.46
N VAL A 210 -12.88 14.31 1.04
CA VAL A 210 -12.76 13.02 0.31
C VAL A 210 -13.55 11.90 0.99
N GLU A 211 -14.55 12.24 1.82
CA GLU A 211 -15.29 11.30 2.67
C GLU A 211 -16.07 10.21 1.91
N GLU A 212 -16.38 10.42 0.64
CA GLU A 212 -17.03 9.44 -0.25
C GLU A 212 -16.02 8.48 -0.89
N SER A 213 -14.71 8.77 -0.80
CA SER A 213 -13.69 7.96 -1.45
C SER A 213 -13.44 6.66 -0.68
N VAL A 214 -13.33 5.56 -1.42
CA VAL A 214 -12.92 4.25 -0.85
C VAL A 214 -11.39 4.13 -0.75
N ILE A 215 -10.67 4.88 -1.58
CA ILE A 215 -9.19 5.00 -1.54
C ILE A 215 -8.92 6.45 -1.12
N GLU A 216 -9.22 6.73 0.14
CA GLU A 216 -9.21 8.07 0.73
C GLU A 216 -7.83 8.71 0.71
N ASP A 217 -6.78 7.93 0.90
CA ASP A 217 -5.38 8.35 0.96
C ASP A 217 -4.90 8.94 -0.39
N VAL A 218 -5.12 8.21 -1.49
CA VAL A 218 -4.78 8.68 -2.85
C VAL A 218 -5.68 9.85 -3.25
N ALA A 219 -6.97 9.83 -2.87
CA ALA A 219 -7.89 10.93 -3.13
C ALA A 219 -7.45 12.20 -2.38
N LEU A 220 -7.04 12.08 -1.11
CA LEU A 220 -6.55 13.18 -0.29
C LEU A 220 -5.24 13.78 -0.88
N ALA A 221 -4.30 12.92 -1.29
CA ALA A 221 -3.06 13.36 -1.92
C ALA A 221 -3.33 14.10 -3.25
N ARG A 222 -4.29 13.62 -4.04
CA ARG A 222 -4.71 14.28 -5.29
C ARG A 222 -5.36 15.63 -4.99
N HIS A 223 -6.28 15.67 -4.03
CA HIS A 223 -6.94 16.90 -3.60
C HIS A 223 -5.93 17.94 -3.11
N ALA A 224 -4.99 17.53 -2.25
CA ALA A 224 -3.91 18.39 -1.77
C ALA A 224 -3.09 18.99 -2.94
N LYS A 225 -2.65 18.16 -3.90
CA LYS A 225 -1.93 18.65 -5.08
C LYS A 225 -2.74 19.62 -5.93
N GLN A 226 -4.03 19.37 -6.12
CA GLN A 226 -4.93 20.29 -6.84
C GLN A 226 -5.07 21.64 -6.13
N LYS A 227 -4.91 21.67 -4.81
CA LYS A 227 -4.86 22.90 -4.01
C LYS A 227 -3.47 23.52 -3.91
N GLY A 228 -2.48 22.99 -4.63
CA GLY A 228 -1.10 23.49 -4.61
C GLY A 228 -0.28 23.06 -3.39
N VAL A 229 -0.79 22.14 -2.57
CA VAL A 229 -0.08 21.61 -1.41
C VAL A 229 0.94 20.56 -1.85
N PRO A 230 2.25 20.73 -1.52
CA PRO A 230 3.26 19.73 -1.84
C PRO A 230 3.06 18.46 -1.02
N VAL A 231 3.11 17.32 -1.71
CA VAL A 231 3.01 15.99 -1.12
C VAL A 231 4.35 15.28 -1.25
N ARG A 232 4.82 14.66 -0.17
CA ARG A 232 6.04 13.85 -0.17
C ARG A 232 5.73 12.41 0.18
N VAL A 233 6.03 11.52 -0.76
CA VAL A 233 5.91 10.07 -0.60
C VAL A 233 7.29 9.50 -0.30
N MET A 234 7.41 8.74 0.80
CA MET A 234 8.68 8.24 1.31
C MET A 234 8.63 6.73 1.59
N ARG A 235 9.78 6.17 1.91
CA ARG A 235 9.95 4.83 2.50
C ARG A 235 10.35 4.97 3.96
N ALA A 236 9.68 4.21 4.84
CA ALA A 236 9.98 4.18 6.27
C ALA A 236 9.95 2.74 6.83
N GLU A 237 10.27 1.74 5.99
CA GLU A 237 10.25 0.32 6.34
C GLU A 237 11.22 -0.06 7.47
N HIS A 238 12.17 0.79 7.78
CA HIS A 238 13.13 0.59 8.87
C HIS A 238 12.69 1.18 10.22
N LEU A 239 11.60 1.96 10.23
CA LEU A 239 11.06 2.62 11.43
C LEU A 239 9.59 2.31 11.67
N GLY A 240 8.87 1.81 10.68
CA GLY A 240 7.46 1.54 10.78
C GLY A 240 7.08 0.23 10.12
N HIS A 241 6.12 -0.45 10.71
CA HIS A 241 5.71 -1.81 10.36
C HIS A 241 4.19 -1.91 10.27
N VAL A 242 3.73 -2.83 9.44
CA VAL A 242 2.30 -3.12 9.31
C VAL A 242 2.06 -4.61 9.08
N ARG A 243 1.01 -5.15 9.65
CA ARG A 243 0.45 -6.44 9.27
C ARG A 243 -0.96 -6.25 8.76
N MET A 244 -1.07 -5.89 7.50
CA MET A 244 -2.33 -5.48 6.84
C MET A 244 -3.39 -6.59 6.80
N TYR A 245 -2.97 -7.86 6.68
CA TYR A 245 -3.87 -9.00 6.50
C TYR A 245 -3.46 -10.17 7.38
N ASP A 246 -4.46 -10.90 7.86
CA ASP A 246 -4.30 -12.17 8.57
C ASP A 246 -4.79 -13.31 7.67
N GLY A 247 -3.88 -13.79 6.81
CA GLY A 247 -4.09 -14.91 5.91
C GLY A 247 -4.85 -14.62 4.61
N PHE A 248 -5.10 -15.69 3.85
CA PHE A 248 -5.62 -15.62 2.48
C PHE A 248 -6.99 -14.95 2.36
N ALA A 249 -7.93 -15.28 3.25
CA ALA A 249 -9.29 -14.75 3.18
C ALA A 249 -9.34 -13.23 3.41
N ALA A 250 -8.46 -12.70 4.28
CA ALA A 250 -8.34 -11.26 4.50
C ALA A 250 -7.71 -10.55 3.29
N ILE A 251 -6.67 -11.15 2.69
CA ILE A 251 -6.05 -10.66 1.46
C ILE A 251 -7.08 -10.61 0.32
N TRP A 252 -7.84 -11.69 0.14
CA TRP A 252 -8.87 -11.76 -0.90
C TRP A 252 -9.87 -10.61 -0.77
N ARG A 253 -10.48 -10.44 0.42
CA ARG A 253 -11.47 -9.40 0.67
C ARG A 253 -10.90 -7.99 0.51
N GLY A 254 -9.67 -7.76 1.00
CA GLY A 254 -9.03 -6.45 0.94
C GLY A 254 -8.68 -6.01 -0.48
N PHE A 255 -8.04 -6.86 -1.25
CA PHE A 255 -7.69 -6.54 -2.65
C PHE A 255 -8.88 -6.57 -3.59
N GLN A 256 -9.89 -7.43 -3.37
CA GLN A 256 -11.16 -7.38 -4.11
C GLN A 256 -11.80 -5.99 -4.06
N LYS A 257 -11.76 -5.34 -2.88
CA LYS A 257 -12.28 -3.98 -2.68
C LYS A 257 -11.45 -2.92 -3.42
N ASN A 258 -10.12 -3.03 -3.43
CA ASN A 258 -9.23 -1.94 -3.81
C ASN A 258 -8.68 -2.02 -5.24
N SER A 259 -8.47 -3.23 -5.78
CA SER A 259 -7.70 -3.44 -7.03
C SER A 259 -8.25 -2.68 -8.22
N PHE A 260 -9.55 -2.76 -8.48
CA PHE A 260 -10.16 -2.12 -9.64
C PHE A 260 -10.30 -0.60 -9.47
N ARG A 261 -10.56 -0.15 -8.23
CA ARG A 261 -10.78 1.29 -7.95
C ARG A 261 -9.51 2.11 -8.14
N PHE A 262 -8.35 1.55 -7.82
CA PHE A 262 -7.07 2.20 -8.11
C PHE A 262 -6.90 2.48 -9.61
N LEU A 263 -7.33 1.57 -10.48
CA LEU A 263 -7.27 1.73 -11.94
C LEU A 263 -8.13 2.91 -12.42
N VAL A 264 -9.30 3.10 -11.81
CA VAL A 264 -10.21 4.22 -12.16
C VAL A 264 -9.66 5.56 -11.69
N ILE A 265 -9.07 5.61 -10.49
CA ILE A 265 -8.53 6.86 -9.94
C ILE A 265 -7.30 7.32 -10.72
N ASN A 266 -6.43 6.42 -11.17
CA ASN A 266 -5.22 6.72 -11.92
C ASN A 266 -5.18 5.95 -13.25
N PRO A 267 -5.91 6.39 -14.32
CA PRO A 267 -6.10 5.59 -15.52
C PRO A 267 -4.80 5.19 -16.24
N TRP A 268 -3.80 6.08 -16.31
CA TRP A 268 -2.50 5.75 -16.90
C TRP A 268 -1.70 4.74 -16.06
N SER A 269 -1.69 4.91 -14.73
CA SER A 269 -1.11 3.92 -13.82
C SER A 269 -1.86 2.59 -13.92
N GLY A 270 -3.19 2.66 -14.01
CA GLY A 270 -4.06 1.51 -14.20
C GLY A 270 -3.73 0.74 -15.48
N LEU A 271 -3.62 1.42 -16.61
CA LEU A 271 -3.25 0.80 -17.88
C LEU A 271 -1.89 0.10 -17.79
N GLN A 272 -0.89 0.74 -17.17
CA GLN A 272 0.44 0.14 -16.97
C GLN A 272 0.37 -1.13 -16.12
N VAL A 273 -0.43 -1.13 -15.05
CA VAL A 273 -0.64 -2.30 -14.18
C VAL A 273 -1.35 -3.42 -14.95
N ILE A 274 -2.35 -3.11 -15.77
CA ILE A 274 -3.05 -4.10 -16.63
C ILE A 274 -2.07 -4.73 -17.63
N LEU A 275 -1.29 -3.91 -18.34
CA LEU A 275 -0.30 -4.41 -19.31
C LEU A 275 0.77 -5.26 -18.62
N ALA A 276 1.24 -4.86 -17.44
CA ALA A 276 2.15 -5.65 -16.62
C ALA A 276 1.50 -6.99 -16.19
N SER A 277 0.25 -6.98 -15.81
CA SER A 277 -0.51 -8.17 -15.44
C SER A 277 -0.63 -9.16 -16.60
N ILE A 278 -0.96 -8.68 -17.80
CA ILE A 278 -1.03 -9.50 -19.01
C ILE A 278 0.34 -10.10 -19.32
N LEU A 279 1.40 -9.28 -19.28
CA LEU A 279 2.76 -9.74 -19.53
C LEU A 279 3.20 -10.83 -18.54
N LEU A 280 2.95 -10.61 -17.24
CA LEU A 280 3.32 -11.55 -16.19
C LEU A 280 2.50 -12.84 -16.22
N THR A 281 1.21 -12.78 -16.60
CA THR A 281 0.36 -13.98 -16.71
C THR A 281 0.60 -14.77 -17.98
N SER A 282 1.12 -14.17 -19.06
CA SER A 282 1.50 -14.89 -20.27
C SER A 282 2.75 -15.76 -20.12
N TRP A 283 3.52 -15.56 -19.03
CA TRP A 283 4.74 -16.30 -18.75
C TRP A 283 4.59 -17.82 -18.76
N LEU A 284 3.67 -18.38 -17.95
CA LEU A 284 3.50 -19.83 -17.83
C LEU A 284 2.92 -20.48 -19.09
N PRO A 285 1.85 -19.93 -19.74
CA PRO A 285 1.38 -20.45 -21.03
C PRO A 285 2.46 -20.51 -22.09
N VAL A 286 3.26 -19.45 -22.24
CA VAL A 286 4.34 -19.43 -23.24
C VAL A 286 5.46 -20.39 -22.87
N LEU A 287 5.76 -20.56 -21.56
CA LEU A 287 6.72 -21.55 -21.08
C LEU A 287 6.27 -22.98 -21.43
N ILE A 288 5.00 -23.32 -21.16
CA ILE A 288 4.43 -24.65 -21.45
C ILE A 288 4.49 -24.93 -22.95
N LEU A 289 4.07 -23.98 -23.80
CA LEU A 289 4.13 -24.12 -25.25
C LEU A 289 5.58 -24.25 -25.76
N GLY A 290 6.50 -23.48 -25.15
CA GLY A 290 7.92 -23.57 -25.47
C GLY A 290 8.52 -24.94 -25.14
N LEU A 291 8.14 -25.54 -24.02
CA LEU A 291 8.58 -26.86 -23.61
C LEU A 291 7.98 -27.98 -24.47
N ALA A 292 6.70 -27.87 -24.85
CA ALA A 292 6.01 -28.88 -25.67
C ALA A 292 6.64 -29.03 -27.07
N ASP A 293 7.13 -27.95 -27.64
CA ASP A 293 7.70 -27.90 -29.00
C ASP A 293 9.24 -28.01 -29.02
N TYR A 294 9.88 -28.20 -27.86
CA TYR A 294 11.37 -28.25 -27.80
C TYR A 294 11.87 -29.60 -28.33
N PRO A 295 12.79 -29.62 -29.32
CA PRO A 295 13.39 -30.87 -29.77
C PRO A 295 14.13 -31.54 -28.61
N LYS A 296 14.00 -32.87 -28.48
CA LYS A 296 14.68 -33.63 -27.43
C LYS A 296 16.17 -33.33 -27.49
N PRO A 297 16.80 -32.91 -26.40
CA PRO A 297 18.19 -32.47 -26.40
C PRO A 297 19.10 -33.62 -26.80
N SER A 298 19.82 -33.49 -27.92
CA SER A 298 21.01 -34.27 -28.18
C SER A 298 22.08 -33.84 -27.17
N GLY A 299 22.82 -34.78 -26.57
CA GLY A 299 23.67 -34.61 -25.37
C GLY A 299 24.68 -33.45 -25.33
N ALA A 300 24.93 -32.74 -26.46
CA ALA A 300 25.75 -31.52 -26.50
C ALA A 300 25.01 -30.22 -26.18
N MET A 301 23.67 -30.24 -26.08
CA MET A 301 22.80 -29.04 -25.90
C MET A 301 22.44 -28.74 -24.44
N LEU A 302 22.92 -29.56 -23.50
CA LEU A 302 22.62 -29.44 -22.07
C LEU A 302 23.31 -28.27 -21.38
N LEU A 303 24.22 -27.54 -22.02
CA LEU A 303 25.04 -26.49 -21.40
C LEU A 303 24.75 -25.06 -21.89
N ALA A 304 23.93 -24.87 -22.93
CA ALA A 304 23.54 -23.52 -23.36
C ALA A 304 22.25 -23.06 -22.62
N PRO A 305 22.20 -21.86 -22.06
CA PRO A 305 20.98 -21.35 -21.50
C PRO A 305 19.93 -21.20 -22.61
N THR A 306 18.99 -22.15 -22.66
CA THR A 306 17.95 -22.14 -23.67
C THR A 306 17.00 -20.93 -23.41
N PRO A 307 16.39 -20.32 -24.45
CA PRO A 307 15.39 -19.27 -24.28
C PRO A 307 14.29 -19.66 -23.28
N VAL A 308 13.95 -20.94 -23.21
CA VAL A 308 12.99 -21.51 -22.26
C VAL A 308 13.49 -21.39 -20.81
N ALA A 309 14.76 -21.69 -20.54
CA ALA A 309 15.36 -21.54 -19.21
C ALA A 309 15.43 -20.06 -18.80
N ILE A 310 15.76 -19.17 -19.72
CA ILE A 310 15.75 -17.72 -19.50
C ILE A 310 14.34 -17.25 -19.14
N LEU A 311 13.32 -17.68 -19.89
CA LEU A 311 11.93 -17.36 -19.60
C LEU A 311 11.48 -17.91 -18.24
N PHE A 312 11.89 -19.14 -17.90
CA PHE A 312 11.58 -19.74 -16.59
C PHE A 312 12.14 -18.90 -15.42
N LEU A 313 13.38 -18.46 -15.53
CA LEU A 313 14.08 -17.73 -14.49
C LEU A 313 13.70 -16.23 -14.42
N ALA A 314 13.26 -15.63 -15.53
CA ALA A 314 13.02 -14.19 -15.63
C ALA A 314 12.11 -13.65 -14.51
N PRO A 315 10.89 -14.18 -14.25
CA PRO A 315 10.05 -13.65 -13.18
C PRO A 315 10.62 -13.95 -11.79
N LEU A 316 11.26 -15.10 -11.57
CA LEU A 316 11.81 -15.47 -10.28
C LEU A 316 12.96 -14.55 -9.89
N LEU A 317 13.94 -14.36 -10.76
CA LEU A 317 15.09 -13.49 -10.50
C LEU A 317 14.67 -12.03 -10.37
N SER A 318 13.73 -11.57 -11.20
CA SER A 318 13.26 -10.17 -11.17
C SER A 318 12.38 -9.86 -9.95
N LEU A 319 11.69 -10.85 -9.38
CA LEU A 319 10.90 -10.71 -8.16
C LEU A 319 11.72 -10.95 -6.88
N LEU A 320 12.92 -11.55 -6.97
CA LEU A 320 13.76 -11.80 -5.81
C LEU A 320 13.95 -10.59 -4.88
N PRO A 321 14.14 -9.35 -5.37
CA PRO A 321 14.26 -8.17 -4.51
C PRO A 321 13.00 -7.81 -3.70
N TRP A 322 11.84 -8.34 -4.06
CA TRP A 322 10.57 -8.13 -3.35
C TRP A 322 10.29 -9.23 -2.32
N TYR A 323 10.86 -10.42 -2.53
CA TYR A 323 10.72 -11.55 -1.63
C TYR A 323 11.95 -11.67 -0.72
N ARG A 324 11.75 -12.21 0.48
CA ARG A 324 12.87 -12.50 1.40
C ARG A 324 13.45 -13.89 1.11
N GLY A 325 14.55 -13.94 0.35
CA GLY A 325 15.31 -15.16 0.04
C GLY A 325 14.49 -16.18 -0.77
N TRP A 326 14.53 -17.45 -0.37
CA TRP A 326 13.91 -18.57 -1.08
C TRP A 326 12.39 -18.43 -1.32
N ARG A 327 11.72 -17.53 -0.58
CA ARG A 327 10.26 -17.32 -0.71
C ARG A 327 9.84 -16.88 -2.11
N VAL A 328 10.75 -16.44 -2.96
CA VAL A 328 10.48 -16.14 -4.37
C VAL A 328 9.93 -17.34 -5.15
N ILE A 329 10.15 -18.57 -4.68
CA ILE A 329 9.54 -19.78 -5.28
C ILE A 329 8.01 -19.75 -5.21
N LEU A 330 7.42 -18.93 -4.33
CA LEU A 330 5.98 -18.73 -4.23
C LEU A 330 5.45 -17.74 -5.29
N ALA A 331 6.33 -17.04 -6.02
CA ALA A 331 5.92 -16.02 -7.00
C ALA A 331 4.98 -16.56 -8.11
N PRO A 332 5.18 -17.75 -8.69
CA PRO A 332 4.22 -18.28 -9.68
C PRO A 332 2.80 -18.38 -9.15
N SER A 333 2.62 -18.91 -7.94
CA SER A 333 1.29 -19.00 -7.32
C SER A 333 0.71 -17.61 -7.01
N ALA A 334 1.57 -16.65 -6.67
CA ALA A 334 1.16 -15.27 -6.41
C ALA A 334 0.72 -14.55 -7.68
N ILE A 335 1.43 -14.72 -8.80
CA ILE A 335 1.08 -14.12 -10.09
C ILE A 335 -0.36 -14.50 -10.46
N TYR A 336 -0.69 -15.78 -10.45
CA TYR A 336 -2.02 -16.25 -10.85
C TYR A 336 -3.08 -16.03 -9.77
N GLY A 337 -2.74 -16.28 -8.50
CA GLY A 337 -3.65 -16.06 -7.37
C GLY A 337 -4.09 -14.61 -7.25
N PHE A 338 -3.17 -13.66 -7.44
CA PHE A 338 -3.50 -12.24 -7.39
C PHE A 338 -4.38 -11.79 -8.57
N GLN A 339 -4.16 -12.34 -9.77
CA GLN A 339 -5.01 -12.07 -10.93
C GLN A 339 -6.44 -12.54 -10.72
N LEU A 340 -6.63 -13.70 -10.09
CA LEU A 340 -7.98 -14.18 -9.74
C LEU A 340 -8.68 -13.21 -8.77
N ILE A 341 -7.95 -12.68 -7.79
CA ILE A 341 -8.47 -11.66 -6.86
C ILE A 341 -8.86 -10.39 -7.64
N ALA A 342 -7.98 -9.92 -8.53
CA ALA A 342 -8.20 -8.70 -9.32
C ALA A 342 -9.41 -8.84 -10.28
N LEU A 343 -9.53 -9.98 -10.97
CA LEU A 343 -10.68 -10.29 -11.84
C LEU A 343 -11.98 -10.37 -11.03
N ASN A 344 -11.96 -11.00 -9.86
CA ASN A 344 -13.11 -11.03 -8.96
C ASN A 344 -13.50 -9.63 -8.49
N GLY A 345 -12.53 -8.78 -8.14
CA GLY A 345 -12.74 -7.37 -7.78
C GLY A 345 -13.36 -6.57 -8.94
N MET A 346 -12.88 -6.78 -10.15
CA MET A 346 -13.46 -6.17 -11.35
C MET A 346 -14.90 -6.61 -11.57
N PHE A 347 -15.18 -7.92 -11.52
CA PHE A 347 -16.52 -8.48 -11.70
C PHE A 347 -17.51 -7.94 -10.65
N THR A 348 -17.12 -7.91 -9.37
CA THR A 348 -18.00 -7.39 -8.31
C THR A 348 -18.27 -5.91 -8.46
N THR A 349 -17.29 -5.12 -8.90
CA THR A 349 -17.47 -3.68 -9.16
C THR A 349 -18.37 -3.43 -10.36
N LEU A 350 -18.16 -4.13 -11.48
CA LEU A 350 -18.98 -3.98 -12.69
C LEU A 350 -20.43 -4.45 -12.48
N THR A 351 -20.63 -5.49 -11.68
CA THR A 351 -21.97 -6.00 -11.35
C THR A 351 -22.63 -5.24 -10.19
N ARG A 352 -22.01 -4.18 -9.68
CA ARG A 352 -22.48 -3.37 -8.52
C ARG A 352 -22.79 -4.23 -7.29
N ARG A 353 -22.15 -5.39 -7.14
CA ARG A 353 -22.29 -6.22 -5.95
C ARG A 353 -21.54 -5.57 -4.80
N ALA A 354 -22.25 -5.34 -3.69
CA ALA A 354 -21.63 -4.78 -2.50
C ALA A 354 -20.59 -5.77 -1.93
N THR A 355 -19.39 -5.28 -1.69
CA THR A 355 -18.37 -6.02 -0.94
C THR A 355 -18.54 -5.74 0.56
N LEU A 356 -18.45 -6.80 1.38
CA LEU A 356 -18.48 -6.67 2.83
C LEU A 356 -17.05 -6.44 3.34
N TRP A 357 -16.85 -5.34 4.06
CA TRP A 357 -15.59 -5.04 4.72
C TRP A 357 -15.84 -4.71 6.19
N LYS A 358 -15.27 -5.49 7.13
CA LYS A 358 -15.46 -5.33 8.58
C LYS A 358 -16.95 -5.14 8.98
N GLY A 359 -17.82 -5.96 8.38
CA GLY A 359 -19.25 -5.95 8.65
C GLY A 359 -20.07 -4.85 7.97
N ARG A 360 -19.47 -3.99 7.14
CA ARG A 360 -20.17 -2.97 6.35
C ARG A 360 -20.15 -3.27 4.84
N ARG A 361 -21.22 -2.86 4.16
CA ARG A 361 -21.23 -2.81 2.68
C ARG A 361 -20.42 -1.61 2.20
N VAL A 362 -19.48 -1.84 1.28
CA VAL A 362 -18.54 -0.83 0.76
C VAL A 362 -18.65 -0.73 -0.75
#